data_3714c1f0bd4dbc0a653460365951f406
#
_entry.id   3714c1f0bd4dbc0a653460365951f406
#
_cell.length_a   1.000
_cell.length_b   1.000
_cell.length_c   1.000
_cell.angle_alpha   90.00
_cell.angle_beta   90.00
_cell.angle_gamma   90.00
#
_symmetry.space_group_name_H-M   'P 1'
#
loop_
_entity.id
_entity.type
_entity.pdbx_description
1 polymer ?
#
loop_
_entity_poly.entity_id
_entity_poly.type
_entity_poly.pdbx_seq_one_letter_code
_entity_poly.pdbx_strand_id
1 'polypeptide(L)'
;MLSTNQKRKVIIDCDPGHDDAIAILLAAGNPNIEIVAITTVAGNAEVEKTSVNALKVCEIAGLHDVPVARGAGQPLFRERLTAPDIHGESGMDGPQLPAPSKQLVEEHAVDLIIRKVLASDGDITLIPVGPLTNIAMAMIREPRIKSKIAEIVIMGGGMFGNTTPAAEFNIYVDAEAAKIVFESGVPITMMGLDLTHQALATPDVIKTLSAVNNKASTFVVELLQFFGKTYLEKFGFPHPPIHDACAVAYCIDPSVVETKRLRVDVETKGELTYGMTLVDLYGVTGREPNVNVALKLDQEKFWDMIKRSLEQLS
;
A
#
# COMPACT_ATOMS: atom_id res chain seq x y z
N MET A 1 -9.28 18.96 -13.65
CA MET A 1 -7.95 18.97 -14.31
C MET A 1 -7.03 19.74 -13.38
N LEU A 2 -6.08 19.06 -12.74
CA LEU A 2 -5.02 19.74 -11.98
C LEU A 2 -4.20 20.57 -12.95
N SER A 3 -3.78 21.77 -12.56
CA SER A 3 -2.87 22.59 -13.34
C SER A 3 -1.58 21.79 -13.55
N THR A 4 -0.97 21.86 -14.71
CA THR A 4 0.17 21.04 -15.19
C THR A 4 1.46 21.16 -14.36
N ASN A 5 1.40 21.64 -13.10
CA ASN A 5 2.57 21.87 -12.24
C ASN A 5 2.35 21.54 -10.75
N GLN A 6 1.21 20.96 -10.33
CA GLN A 6 0.96 20.67 -8.92
C GLN A 6 1.19 19.18 -8.63
N LYS A 7 2.18 18.90 -7.77
CA LYS A 7 2.43 17.52 -7.29
C LYS A 7 1.25 17.02 -6.47
N ARG A 8 0.93 15.74 -6.61
CA ARG A 8 -0.07 15.09 -5.76
C ARG A 8 0.53 14.83 -4.38
N LYS A 9 -0.05 15.46 -3.35
CA LYS A 9 0.36 15.24 -1.96
C LYS A 9 -0.17 13.93 -1.44
N VAL A 10 0.71 13.10 -0.88
CA VAL A 10 0.33 11.76 -0.40
C VAL A 10 0.84 11.50 1.02
N ILE A 11 0.06 10.74 1.78
CA ILE A 11 0.53 10.04 2.98
C ILE A 11 0.47 8.54 2.64
N ILE A 12 1.60 7.85 2.76
CA ILE A 12 1.69 6.40 2.58
C ILE A 12 1.60 5.77 3.95
N ASP A 13 0.57 4.94 4.18
CA ASP A 13 0.39 4.15 5.40
C ASP A 13 0.67 2.68 5.06
N CYS A 14 1.74 2.12 5.61
CA CYS A 14 2.37 0.90 5.13
C CYS A 14 2.84 -0.01 6.27
N ASP A 15 3.08 -1.28 5.97
CA ASP A 15 3.69 -2.26 6.87
C ASP A 15 4.97 -2.87 6.25
N PRO A 16 6.02 -2.04 5.97
CA PRO A 16 7.03 -2.31 4.98
C PRO A 16 7.59 -3.72 4.96
N GLY A 17 7.11 -4.43 3.92
CA GLY A 17 7.64 -5.63 3.35
C GLY A 17 8.32 -5.32 2.01
N HIS A 18 8.31 -6.30 1.10
CA HIS A 18 9.04 -6.23 -0.18
C HIS A 18 8.40 -5.25 -1.16
N ASP A 19 7.10 -5.31 -1.33
CA ASP A 19 6.34 -4.49 -2.28
C ASP A 19 6.00 -3.09 -1.76
N ASP A 20 5.78 -2.92 -0.43
CA ASP A 20 5.75 -1.60 0.22
C ASP A 20 7.02 -0.80 -0.07
N ALA A 21 8.20 -1.46 0.05
CA ALA A 21 9.47 -0.81 -0.22
C ALA A 21 9.54 -0.31 -1.67
N ILE A 22 9.06 -1.10 -2.63
CA ILE A 22 8.99 -0.70 -4.04
C ILE A 22 7.99 0.44 -4.24
N ALA A 23 6.85 0.42 -3.53
CA ALA A 23 5.85 1.49 -3.57
C ALA A 23 6.43 2.83 -3.07
N ILE A 24 7.16 2.81 -1.96
CA ILE A 24 7.85 4.00 -1.42
C ILE A 24 8.89 4.53 -2.42
N LEU A 25 9.71 3.66 -3.02
CA LEU A 25 10.72 4.06 -4.01
C LEU A 25 10.07 4.63 -5.28
N LEU A 26 8.97 4.02 -5.76
CA LEU A 26 8.21 4.53 -6.89
C LEU A 26 7.67 5.95 -6.62
N ALA A 27 7.13 6.19 -5.43
CA ALA A 27 6.64 7.51 -5.04
C ALA A 27 7.77 8.53 -4.91
N ALA A 28 8.89 8.14 -4.28
CA ALA A 28 10.03 9.03 -4.05
C ALA A 28 10.73 9.48 -5.34
N GLY A 29 10.89 8.57 -6.30
CA GLY A 29 11.53 8.87 -7.59
C GLY A 29 10.62 9.56 -8.60
N ASN A 30 9.33 9.76 -8.30
CA ASN A 30 8.41 10.35 -9.26
C ASN A 30 8.17 11.85 -9.03
N PRO A 31 8.41 12.72 -10.03
CA PRO A 31 8.28 14.17 -9.87
C PRO A 31 6.85 14.65 -9.64
N ASN A 32 5.83 13.84 -9.93
CA ASN A 32 4.42 14.18 -9.78
C ASN A 32 3.89 13.91 -8.35
N ILE A 33 4.69 13.26 -7.49
CA ILE A 33 4.31 12.93 -6.11
C ILE A 33 5.07 13.79 -5.11
N GLU A 34 4.38 14.22 -4.06
CA GLU A 34 4.94 14.81 -2.85
C GLU A 34 4.54 13.95 -1.66
N ILE A 35 5.50 13.19 -1.11
CA ILE A 35 5.27 12.41 0.10
C ILE A 35 5.33 13.34 1.30
N VAL A 36 4.17 13.64 1.91
CA VAL A 36 4.09 14.56 3.07
C VAL A 36 4.28 13.86 4.41
N ALA A 37 4.11 12.55 4.45
CA ALA A 37 4.42 11.67 5.58
C ALA A 37 4.42 10.20 5.16
N ILE A 38 5.13 9.36 5.92
CA ILE A 38 5.00 7.90 5.91
C ILE A 38 4.56 7.49 7.31
N THR A 39 3.55 6.63 7.39
CA THR A 39 3.07 6.07 8.64
C THR A 39 3.15 4.55 8.58
N THR A 40 3.40 3.90 9.71
CA THR A 40 3.57 2.44 9.73
C THR A 40 2.51 1.77 10.60
N VAL A 41 2.17 0.55 10.25
CA VAL A 41 1.21 -0.31 10.95
C VAL A 41 1.80 -1.71 11.09
N ALA A 42 1.30 -2.51 12.02
CA ALA A 42 1.59 -3.94 12.06
C ALA A 42 0.76 -4.67 11.00
N GLY A 43 1.40 -5.56 10.26
CA GLY A 43 0.81 -6.38 9.22
C GLY A 43 1.81 -7.43 8.78
N ASN A 44 2.60 -7.20 7.75
CA ASN A 44 3.66 -8.12 7.29
C ASN A 44 4.60 -8.56 8.42
N ALA A 45 4.88 -7.64 9.35
CA ALA A 45 5.62 -7.90 10.59
C ALA A 45 5.05 -7.05 11.75
N GLU A 46 5.66 -7.19 12.95
CA GLU A 46 5.36 -6.31 14.07
C GLU A 46 5.70 -4.84 13.73
N VAL A 47 4.95 -3.89 14.29
CA VAL A 47 5.09 -2.46 13.99
C VAL A 47 6.50 -1.91 14.27
N GLU A 48 7.23 -2.50 15.20
CA GLU A 48 8.63 -2.18 15.47
C GLU A 48 9.53 -2.46 14.25
N LYS A 49 9.32 -3.63 13.62
CA LYS A 49 10.07 -4.05 12.43
C LYS A 49 9.65 -3.26 11.21
N THR A 50 8.34 -3.11 10.96
CA THR A 50 7.84 -2.33 9.82
C THR A 50 8.29 -0.87 9.88
N SER A 51 8.35 -0.28 11.09
CA SER A 51 8.87 1.07 11.30
C SER A 51 10.36 1.19 10.96
N VAL A 52 11.18 0.22 11.39
CA VAL A 52 12.62 0.18 11.05
C VAL A 52 12.81 -0.01 9.54
N ASN A 53 12.01 -0.87 8.92
CA ASN A 53 12.05 -1.09 7.47
C ASN A 53 11.68 0.20 6.71
N ALA A 54 10.64 0.94 7.13
CA ALA A 54 10.29 2.23 6.55
C ALA A 54 11.45 3.23 6.59
N LEU A 55 12.16 3.32 7.73
CA LEU A 55 13.33 4.18 7.86
C LEU A 55 14.46 3.79 6.91
N LYS A 56 14.76 2.48 6.78
CA LYS A 56 15.77 1.98 5.85
C LYS A 56 15.42 2.30 4.39
N VAL A 57 14.15 2.11 3.99
CA VAL A 57 13.68 2.45 2.64
C VAL A 57 13.77 3.95 2.39
N CYS A 58 13.41 4.79 3.38
CA CYS A 58 13.55 6.24 3.29
C CYS A 58 15.00 6.66 3.03
N GLU A 59 15.99 6.01 3.66
CA GLU A 59 17.41 6.32 3.42
C GLU A 59 17.86 5.93 2.01
N ILE A 60 17.39 4.80 1.49
CA ILE A 60 17.66 4.38 0.09
C ILE A 60 17.03 5.38 -0.89
N ALA A 61 15.82 5.85 -0.57
CA ALA A 61 15.06 6.79 -1.39
C ALA A 61 15.52 8.26 -1.25
N GLY A 62 16.46 8.57 -0.34
CA GLY A 62 16.87 9.96 -0.07
C GLY A 62 15.80 10.81 0.62
N LEU A 63 14.82 10.20 1.28
CA LEU A 63 13.71 10.88 1.97
C LEU A 63 14.10 11.32 3.39
N HIS A 64 15.12 12.19 3.49
CA HIS A 64 15.67 12.61 4.79
C HIS A 64 14.69 13.46 5.62
N ASP A 65 13.92 14.34 4.96
CA ASP A 65 13.03 15.31 5.61
C ASP A 65 11.60 14.83 5.77
N VAL A 66 11.21 13.73 5.12
CA VAL A 66 9.86 13.17 5.23
C VAL A 66 9.68 12.55 6.63
N PRO A 67 8.69 12.97 7.43
CA PRO A 67 8.44 12.37 8.73
C PRO A 67 7.95 10.93 8.59
N VAL A 68 8.50 10.03 9.42
CA VAL A 68 8.06 8.63 9.55
C VAL A 68 7.53 8.44 10.96
N ALA A 69 6.26 8.05 11.10
CA ALA A 69 5.60 7.84 12.39
C ALA A 69 5.20 6.39 12.59
N ARG A 70 5.47 5.85 13.77
CA ARG A 70 4.97 4.54 14.20
C ARG A 70 3.49 4.63 14.55
N GLY A 71 2.69 3.67 14.08
CA GLY A 71 1.26 3.58 14.35
C GLY A 71 0.87 2.32 15.13
N ALA A 72 -0.30 1.79 14.79
CA ALA A 72 -0.93 0.70 15.51
C ALA A 72 -0.11 -0.60 15.43
N GLY A 73 0.17 -1.18 16.59
CA GLY A 73 0.82 -2.49 16.71
C GLY A 73 -0.16 -3.66 16.79
N GLN A 74 -1.46 -3.37 16.83
CA GLN A 74 -2.55 -4.35 16.92
C GLN A 74 -3.73 -3.89 16.06
N PRO A 75 -4.52 -4.82 15.48
CA PRO A 75 -5.81 -4.48 14.88
C PRO A 75 -6.80 -4.02 15.94
N LEU A 76 -7.95 -3.46 15.50
CA LEU A 76 -8.94 -2.86 16.42
C LEU A 76 -9.52 -3.88 17.41
N PHE A 77 -9.78 -5.12 16.99
CA PHE A 77 -10.48 -6.10 17.81
C PHE A 77 -9.86 -7.49 17.83
N ARG A 78 -9.11 -7.87 16.79
CA ARG A 78 -8.57 -9.23 16.63
C ARG A 78 -7.16 -9.34 17.16
N GLU A 79 -6.70 -10.57 17.34
CA GLU A 79 -5.27 -10.83 17.55
C GLU A 79 -4.47 -10.50 16.31
N ARG A 80 -3.26 -9.97 16.51
CA ARG A 80 -2.36 -9.63 15.42
C ARG A 80 -1.96 -10.88 14.64
N LEU A 81 -2.07 -10.79 13.32
CA LEU A 81 -1.48 -11.73 12.37
C LEU A 81 -0.29 -11.07 11.67
N THR A 82 0.76 -11.85 11.41
CA THR A 82 1.93 -11.42 10.61
C THR A 82 2.24 -12.47 9.54
N ALA A 83 3.09 -12.13 8.56
CA ALA A 83 3.40 -12.98 7.41
C ALA A 83 4.91 -13.30 7.25
N PRO A 84 5.58 -13.88 8.26
CA PRO A 84 7.01 -14.19 8.19
C PRO A 84 7.34 -15.24 7.11
N ASP A 85 6.39 -16.09 6.74
CA ASP A 85 6.51 -17.08 5.67
C ASP A 85 6.56 -16.46 4.26
N ILE A 86 6.20 -15.19 4.12
CA ILE A 86 6.28 -14.41 2.88
C ILE A 86 7.43 -13.40 2.93
N HIS A 87 7.50 -12.63 4.01
CA HIS A 87 8.39 -11.47 4.12
C HIS A 87 9.66 -11.74 4.93
N GLY A 88 9.79 -12.95 5.52
CA GLY A 88 10.91 -13.31 6.39
C GLY A 88 10.77 -12.75 7.81
N GLU A 89 11.74 -13.07 8.67
CA GLU A 89 11.71 -12.72 10.10
C GLU A 89 11.81 -11.20 10.34
N SER A 90 12.51 -10.46 9.48
CA SER A 90 12.61 -9.00 9.59
C SER A 90 11.42 -8.29 8.97
N GLY A 91 10.55 -8.99 8.24
CA GLY A 91 9.48 -8.45 7.40
C GLY A 91 9.97 -7.93 6.04
N MET A 92 11.29 -7.94 5.77
CA MET A 92 11.89 -7.48 4.51
C MET A 92 13.23 -8.20 4.30
N ASP A 93 13.22 -9.53 4.40
CA ASP A 93 14.43 -10.35 4.26
C ASP A 93 14.93 -10.36 2.81
N GLY A 94 16.23 -10.62 2.63
CA GLY A 94 16.96 -10.64 1.36
C GLY A 94 18.08 -9.63 1.39
N PRO A 95 17.84 -8.33 1.17
CA PRO A 95 18.88 -7.32 1.21
C PRO A 95 19.50 -7.15 2.58
N GLN A 96 20.84 -7.01 2.63
CA GLN A 96 21.56 -6.69 3.86
C GLN A 96 21.69 -5.18 4.01
N LEU A 97 20.86 -4.58 4.86
CA LEU A 97 20.85 -3.15 5.10
C LEU A 97 21.41 -2.79 6.48
N PRO A 98 22.20 -1.71 6.59
CA PRO A 98 22.65 -1.20 7.88
C PRO A 98 21.46 -0.73 8.73
N ALA A 99 21.71 -0.54 10.03
CA ALA A 99 20.76 0.14 10.89
C ALA A 99 20.53 1.57 10.37
N PRO A 100 19.26 2.04 10.33
CA PRO A 100 18.97 3.37 9.81
C PRO A 100 19.49 4.47 10.76
N SER A 101 20.01 5.54 10.18
CA SER A 101 20.39 6.76 10.92
C SER A 101 19.19 7.67 11.16
N LYS A 102 18.24 7.66 10.21
CA LYS A 102 16.95 8.36 10.31
C LYS A 102 16.14 7.83 11.49
N GLN A 103 15.48 8.76 12.21
CA GLN A 103 14.67 8.44 13.38
C GLN A 103 13.18 8.60 13.10
N LEU A 104 12.37 7.85 13.83
CA LEU A 104 10.92 8.08 13.88
C LEU A 104 10.63 9.42 14.55
N VAL A 105 9.56 10.08 14.12
CA VAL A 105 9.00 11.18 14.91
C VAL A 105 8.33 10.63 16.17
N GLU A 106 8.28 11.43 17.26
CA GLU A 106 7.64 10.98 18.52
C GLU A 106 6.12 10.87 18.40
N GLU A 107 5.54 11.62 17.47
CA GLU A 107 4.09 11.66 17.23
C GLU A 107 3.61 10.30 16.68
N HIS A 108 2.50 9.79 17.24
CA HIS A 108 1.88 8.57 16.73
C HIS A 108 1.30 8.77 15.31
N ALA A 109 1.34 7.73 14.47
CA ALA A 109 0.87 7.78 13.08
C ALA A 109 -0.55 8.38 12.93
N VAL A 110 -1.47 8.00 13.81
CA VAL A 110 -2.85 8.51 13.81
C VAL A 110 -2.89 10.03 14.01
N ASP A 111 -2.09 10.55 14.92
CA ASP A 111 -2.02 11.98 15.20
C ASP A 111 -1.36 12.75 14.04
N LEU A 112 -0.31 12.18 13.46
CA LEU A 112 0.37 12.73 12.28
C LEU A 112 -0.59 12.83 11.09
N ILE A 113 -1.36 11.76 10.80
CA ILE A 113 -2.37 11.75 9.73
C ILE A 113 -3.40 12.86 9.97
N ILE A 114 -3.99 12.90 11.16
CA ILE A 114 -5.00 13.90 11.53
C ILE A 114 -4.45 15.32 11.34
N ARG A 115 -3.29 15.60 11.90
CA ARG A 115 -2.67 16.92 11.85
C ARG A 115 -2.37 17.36 10.41
N LYS A 116 -1.77 16.46 9.61
CA LYS A 116 -1.43 16.76 8.20
C LYS A 116 -2.68 17.01 7.37
N VAL A 117 -3.71 16.15 7.50
CA VAL A 117 -4.96 16.28 6.75
C VAL A 117 -5.73 17.55 7.16
N LEU A 118 -5.84 17.84 8.45
CA LEU A 118 -6.53 19.06 8.91
C LEU A 118 -5.83 20.34 8.48
N ALA A 119 -4.49 20.33 8.41
CA ALA A 119 -3.69 21.48 7.97
C ALA A 119 -3.66 21.67 6.44
N SER A 120 -4.14 20.71 5.67
CA SER A 120 -4.17 20.77 4.21
C SER A 120 -5.37 21.54 3.67
N ASP A 121 -5.31 21.87 2.39
CA ASP A 121 -6.42 22.48 1.64
C ASP A 121 -7.44 21.44 1.12
N GLY A 122 -7.41 20.20 1.66
CA GLY A 122 -8.26 19.10 1.19
C GLY A 122 -7.66 18.38 -0.04
N ASP A 123 -6.36 18.45 -0.21
CA ASP A 123 -5.61 17.97 -1.38
C ASP A 123 -4.72 16.74 -1.09
N ILE A 124 -4.78 16.20 0.15
CA ILE A 124 -4.01 15.01 0.52
C ILE A 124 -4.76 13.75 0.12
N THR A 125 -4.07 12.88 -0.63
CA THR A 125 -4.48 11.50 -0.88
C THR A 125 -3.83 10.59 0.17
N LEU A 126 -4.61 9.71 0.79
CA LEU A 126 -4.09 8.63 1.64
C LEU A 126 -3.85 7.39 0.78
N ILE A 127 -2.69 6.78 0.91
CA ILE A 127 -2.33 5.54 0.21
C ILE A 127 -2.03 4.47 1.28
N PRO A 128 -3.06 3.85 1.88
CA PRO A 128 -2.85 2.70 2.74
C PRO A 128 -2.56 1.47 1.88
N VAL A 129 -1.39 0.88 2.10
CA VAL A 129 -0.95 -0.37 1.46
C VAL A 129 -0.76 -1.51 2.47
N GLY A 130 -0.96 -1.24 3.76
CA GLY A 130 -1.09 -2.21 4.84
C GLY A 130 -2.51 -2.26 5.43
N PRO A 131 -2.69 -2.96 6.57
CA PRO A 131 -3.96 -2.98 7.30
C PRO A 131 -4.49 -1.58 7.64
N LEU A 132 -5.80 -1.37 7.50
CA LEU A 132 -6.43 -0.04 7.55
C LEU A 132 -6.59 0.55 8.98
N THR A 133 -5.94 -0.05 9.98
CA THR A 133 -6.09 0.29 11.40
C THR A 133 -5.81 1.76 11.69
N ASN A 134 -4.68 2.31 11.20
CA ASN A 134 -4.33 3.72 11.42
C ASN A 134 -5.36 4.67 10.81
N ILE A 135 -5.81 4.38 9.60
CA ILE A 135 -6.78 5.22 8.88
C ILE A 135 -8.13 5.22 9.58
N ALA A 136 -8.61 4.03 9.99
CA ALA A 136 -9.85 3.90 10.76
C ALA A 136 -9.77 4.63 12.10
N MET A 137 -8.69 4.46 12.85
CA MET A 137 -8.47 5.16 14.13
C MET A 137 -8.44 6.68 13.94
N ALA A 138 -7.80 7.18 12.88
CA ALA A 138 -7.77 8.60 12.57
C ALA A 138 -9.19 9.15 12.29
N MET A 139 -9.99 8.41 11.51
CA MET A 139 -11.39 8.77 11.20
C MET A 139 -12.32 8.71 12.41
N ILE A 140 -12.11 7.75 13.33
CA ILE A 140 -12.89 7.64 14.58
C ILE A 140 -12.54 8.79 15.51
N ARG A 141 -11.24 9.05 15.70
CA ARG A 141 -10.76 10.06 16.65
C ARG A 141 -11.05 11.48 16.21
N GLU A 142 -10.97 11.74 14.89
CA GLU A 142 -11.21 13.06 14.31
C GLU A 142 -12.06 12.95 13.01
N PRO A 143 -13.38 12.86 13.14
CA PRO A 143 -14.27 12.69 11.99
C PRO A 143 -14.21 13.81 10.93
N ARG A 144 -13.74 15.01 11.30
CA ARG A 144 -13.61 16.16 10.37
C ARG A 144 -12.60 15.90 9.26
N ILE A 145 -11.63 14.98 9.45
CA ILE A 145 -10.66 14.67 8.39
C ILE A 145 -11.34 14.09 7.15
N LYS A 146 -12.48 13.38 7.31
CA LYS A 146 -13.19 12.76 6.18
C LYS A 146 -13.53 13.75 5.06
N SER A 147 -13.89 14.98 5.42
CA SER A 147 -14.22 16.03 4.43
C SER A 147 -12.98 16.73 3.85
N LYS A 148 -11.80 16.43 4.36
CA LYS A 148 -10.51 17.00 3.93
C LYS A 148 -9.58 16.00 3.25
N ILE A 149 -9.92 14.73 3.22
CA ILE A 149 -9.19 13.73 2.44
C ILE A 149 -9.67 13.80 0.99
N ALA A 150 -8.73 14.03 0.05
CA ALA A 150 -9.06 14.11 -1.36
C ALA A 150 -9.53 12.76 -1.91
N GLU A 151 -8.81 11.69 -1.57
CA GLU A 151 -9.08 10.32 -1.99
C GLU A 151 -8.32 9.34 -1.08
N ILE A 152 -8.81 8.11 -0.96
CA ILE A 152 -8.07 6.99 -0.37
C ILE A 152 -7.83 5.97 -1.48
N VAL A 153 -6.58 5.66 -1.75
CA VAL A 153 -6.17 4.65 -2.73
C VAL A 153 -5.60 3.45 -1.98
N ILE A 154 -6.39 2.40 -1.87
CA ILE A 154 -6.11 1.23 -1.01
C ILE A 154 -5.43 0.14 -1.83
N MET A 155 -4.32 -0.45 -1.32
CA MET A 155 -3.99 -1.82 -1.69
C MET A 155 -4.65 -2.76 -0.68
N GLY A 156 -5.53 -3.61 -1.14
CA GLY A 156 -6.24 -4.58 -0.31
C GLY A 156 -7.55 -5.04 -0.91
N GLY A 157 -8.03 -6.19 -0.42
CA GLY A 157 -9.26 -6.80 -0.89
C GLY A 157 -9.15 -7.48 -2.25
N GLY A 158 -10.31 -7.78 -2.81
CA GLY A 158 -10.45 -8.49 -4.08
C GLY A 158 -11.74 -9.32 -4.10
N MET A 159 -12.04 -9.95 -5.25
CA MET A 159 -13.15 -10.88 -5.39
C MET A 159 -12.79 -12.29 -4.91
N PHE A 160 -11.53 -12.51 -4.54
CA PHE A 160 -10.99 -13.71 -3.92
C PHE A 160 -9.92 -13.32 -2.90
N GLY A 161 -9.42 -14.28 -2.12
CA GLY A 161 -8.42 -14.02 -1.07
C GLY A 161 -7.08 -14.73 -1.30
N ASN A 162 -6.10 -14.38 -0.48
CA ASN A 162 -4.78 -14.99 -0.38
C ASN A 162 -4.43 -15.44 1.05
N THR A 163 -5.15 -14.94 2.06
CA THR A 163 -5.02 -15.38 3.46
C THR A 163 -6.03 -16.47 3.78
N THR A 164 -7.27 -16.30 3.33
CA THR A 164 -8.28 -17.34 3.20
C THR A 164 -8.79 -17.34 1.75
N PRO A 165 -9.54 -18.34 1.30
CA PRO A 165 -10.15 -18.29 -0.04
C PRO A 165 -11.03 -17.05 -0.27
N ALA A 166 -11.53 -16.43 0.80
CA ALA A 166 -12.46 -15.31 0.75
C ALA A 166 -11.80 -13.93 1.02
N ALA A 167 -10.67 -13.89 1.72
CA ALA A 167 -10.13 -12.65 2.24
C ALA A 167 -8.66 -12.40 1.84
N GLU A 168 -8.39 -11.19 1.39
CA GLU A 168 -7.06 -10.65 1.18
C GLU A 168 -6.46 -10.25 2.54
N PHE A 169 -5.12 -10.30 2.64
CA PHE A 169 -4.37 -10.17 3.89
C PHE A 169 -4.64 -8.86 4.65
N ASN A 170 -4.51 -7.70 4.01
CA ASN A 170 -4.68 -6.39 4.67
C ASN A 170 -6.08 -6.22 5.24
N ILE A 171 -7.10 -6.69 4.51
CA ILE A 171 -8.49 -6.65 4.96
C ILE A 171 -8.73 -7.69 6.05
N TYR A 172 -8.15 -8.90 5.92
CA TYR A 172 -8.30 -9.95 6.92
C TYR A 172 -7.69 -9.58 8.27
N VAL A 173 -6.53 -8.92 8.28
CA VAL A 173 -5.84 -8.49 9.51
C VAL A 173 -6.72 -7.57 10.34
N ASP A 174 -7.45 -6.63 9.72
CA ASP A 174 -8.37 -5.71 10.44
C ASP A 174 -9.61 -5.40 9.59
N ALA A 175 -10.51 -6.36 9.50
CA ALA A 175 -11.74 -6.21 8.71
C ALA A 175 -12.68 -5.13 9.29
N GLU A 176 -12.66 -4.93 10.59
CA GLU A 176 -13.44 -3.89 11.25
C GLU A 176 -12.92 -2.49 10.87
N ALA A 177 -11.60 -2.29 10.85
CA ALA A 177 -11.00 -1.06 10.35
C ALA A 177 -11.32 -0.84 8.87
N ALA A 178 -11.19 -1.88 8.06
CA ALA A 178 -11.55 -1.82 6.64
C ALA A 178 -13.00 -1.40 6.45
N LYS A 179 -13.94 -2.01 7.19
CA LYS A 179 -15.36 -1.64 7.15
C LYS A 179 -15.60 -0.16 7.45
N ILE A 180 -14.93 0.38 8.49
CA ILE A 180 -15.04 1.80 8.87
C ILE A 180 -14.59 2.70 7.71
N VAL A 181 -13.48 2.35 7.05
CA VAL A 181 -12.93 3.12 5.93
C VAL A 181 -13.86 3.04 4.71
N PHE A 182 -14.31 1.84 4.33
CA PHE A 182 -15.19 1.64 3.16
C PHE A 182 -16.57 2.31 3.32
N GLU A 183 -17.04 2.47 4.57
CA GLU A 183 -18.30 3.16 4.91
C GLU A 183 -18.10 4.65 5.24
N SER A 184 -16.89 5.20 5.12
CA SER A 184 -16.55 6.56 5.54
C SER A 184 -17.20 7.68 4.70
N GLY A 185 -17.59 7.39 3.45
CA GLY A 185 -18.06 8.36 2.48
C GLY A 185 -16.94 9.13 1.75
N VAL A 186 -15.69 8.92 2.10
CA VAL A 186 -14.53 9.45 1.35
C VAL A 186 -14.41 8.72 0.00
N PRO A 187 -14.03 9.38 -1.11
CA PRO A 187 -13.73 8.70 -2.36
C PRO A 187 -12.67 7.61 -2.17
N ILE A 188 -12.98 6.38 -2.60
CA ILE A 188 -12.06 5.23 -2.49
C ILE A 188 -11.80 4.64 -3.87
N THR A 189 -10.53 4.35 -4.14
CA THR A 189 -10.08 3.49 -5.24
C THR A 189 -9.35 2.27 -4.64
N MET A 190 -9.81 1.06 -5.00
CA MET A 190 -9.31 -0.21 -4.47
C MET A 190 -8.46 -0.95 -5.50
N MET A 191 -7.20 -1.18 -5.16
CA MET A 191 -6.28 -2.06 -5.89
C MET A 191 -6.33 -3.44 -5.23
N GLY A 192 -7.35 -4.23 -5.58
CA GLY A 192 -7.52 -5.58 -5.05
C GLY A 192 -6.66 -6.61 -5.79
N LEU A 193 -6.67 -7.86 -5.29
CA LEU A 193 -5.90 -8.97 -5.87
C LEU A 193 -6.22 -9.22 -7.34
N ASP A 194 -7.45 -8.93 -7.78
CA ASP A 194 -7.89 -9.03 -9.19
C ASP A 194 -7.02 -8.20 -10.13
N LEU A 195 -6.56 -7.04 -9.66
CA LEU A 195 -5.63 -6.17 -10.36
C LEU A 195 -4.18 -6.57 -10.08
N THR A 196 -3.82 -6.65 -8.79
CA THR A 196 -2.40 -6.69 -8.37
C THR A 196 -1.71 -7.99 -8.78
N HIS A 197 -2.45 -9.10 -8.95
CA HIS A 197 -1.92 -10.34 -9.53
C HIS A 197 -1.52 -10.21 -11.01
N GLN A 198 -1.82 -9.08 -11.67
CA GLN A 198 -1.34 -8.79 -13.02
C GLN A 198 0.04 -8.11 -13.02
N ALA A 199 0.50 -7.56 -11.88
CA ALA A 199 1.77 -6.85 -11.72
C ALA A 199 2.94 -7.82 -11.46
N LEU A 200 3.15 -8.80 -12.34
CA LEU A 200 4.13 -9.87 -12.14
C LEU A 200 5.56 -9.41 -12.46
N ALA A 201 6.47 -9.57 -11.51
CA ALA A 201 7.90 -9.31 -11.69
C ALA A 201 8.58 -10.47 -12.43
N THR A 202 8.43 -10.51 -13.76
CA THR A 202 9.04 -11.52 -14.63
C THR A 202 10.56 -11.39 -14.71
N PRO A 203 11.30 -12.41 -15.17
CA PRO A 203 12.74 -12.30 -15.37
C PRO A 203 13.16 -11.15 -16.29
N ASP A 204 12.36 -10.82 -17.32
CA ASP A 204 12.63 -9.68 -18.20
C ASP A 204 12.45 -8.34 -17.49
N VAL A 205 11.44 -8.23 -16.62
CA VAL A 205 11.25 -7.07 -15.74
C VAL A 205 12.46 -6.92 -14.81
N ILE A 206 12.84 -7.98 -14.09
CA ILE A 206 13.99 -7.96 -13.17
C ILE A 206 15.27 -7.54 -13.91
N LYS A 207 15.51 -8.07 -15.10
CA LYS A 207 16.64 -7.69 -15.94
C LYS A 207 16.59 -6.20 -16.33
N THR A 208 15.41 -5.69 -16.67
CA THR A 208 15.21 -4.28 -17.03
C THR A 208 15.49 -3.36 -15.85
N LEU A 209 15.01 -3.72 -14.63
CA LEU A 209 15.27 -2.95 -13.43
C LEU A 209 16.75 -3.02 -13.00
N SER A 210 17.38 -4.19 -13.14
CA SER A 210 18.82 -4.36 -12.86
C SER A 210 19.69 -3.48 -13.75
N ALA A 211 19.27 -3.21 -14.99
CA ALA A 211 20.02 -2.37 -15.93
C ALA A 211 20.10 -0.89 -15.54
N VAL A 212 19.25 -0.42 -14.61
CA VAL A 212 19.32 0.94 -14.02
C VAL A 212 20.62 1.11 -13.23
N ASN A 213 21.12 0.06 -12.60
CA ASN A 213 22.46 -0.05 -12.01
C ASN A 213 22.79 1.06 -10.97
N ASN A 214 21.85 1.38 -10.10
CA ASN A 214 22.06 2.25 -8.93
C ASN A 214 21.68 1.53 -7.63
N LYS A 215 21.86 2.18 -6.46
CA LYS A 215 21.59 1.61 -5.15
C LYS A 215 20.13 1.16 -5.00
N ALA A 216 19.17 1.99 -5.46
CA ALA A 216 17.74 1.68 -5.34
C ALA A 216 17.34 0.49 -6.22
N SER A 217 17.84 0.42 -7.46
CA SER A 217 17.53 -0.71 -8.35
C SER A 217 18.17 -2.03 -7.88
N THR A 218 19.38 -1.99 -7.34
CA THR A 218 20.03 -3.16 -6.74
C THR A 218 19.19 -3.69 -5.57
N PHE A 219 18.78 -2.79 -4.68
CA PHE A 219 17.91 -3.14 -3.55
C PHE A 219 16.58 -3.76 -4.01
N VAL A 220 15.91 -3.17 -5.01
CA VAL A 220 14.66 -3.73 -5.57
C VAL A 220 14.88 -5.12 -6.15
N VAL A 221 15.97 -5.36 -6.87
CA VAL A 221 16.28 -6.69 -7.43
C VAL A 221 16.48 -7.73 -6.33
N GLU A 222 17.19 -7.39 -5.25
CA GLU A 222 17.39 -8.29 -4.11
C GLU A 222 16.07 -8.62 -3.41
N LEU A 223 15.18 -7.61 -3.22
CA LEU A 223 13.82 -7.82 -2.70
C LEU A 223 13.04 -8.80 -3.59
N LEU A 224 13.02 -8.56 -4.90
CA LEU A 224 12.28 -9.39 -5.86
C LEU A 224 12.79 -10.84 -5.93
N GLN A 225 14.09 -11.05 -5.73
CA GLN A 225 14.67 -12.40 -5.69
C GLN A 225 14.20 -13.20 -4.47
N PHE A 226 14.17 -12.57 -3.30
CA PHE A 226 13.66 -13.22 -2.08
C PHE A 226 12.15 -13.46 -2.19
N PHE A 227 11.40 -12.43 -2.54
CA PHE A 227 9.94 -12.46 -2.64
C PHE A 227 9.45 -13.47 -3.70
N GLY A 228 10.16 -13.58 -4.83
CA GLY A 228 9.87 -14.58 -5.85
C GLY A 228 10.01 -16.01 -5.34
N LYS A 229 10.99 -16.28 -4.49
CA LYS A 229 11.17 -17.60 -3.89
C LYS A 229 10.03 -17.95 -2.93
N THR A 230 9.66 -17.05 -2.02
CA THR A 230 8.59 -17.30 -1.04
C THR A 230 7.22 -17.42 -1.72
N TYR A 231 6.94 -16.63 -2.77
CA TYR A 231 5.70 -16.73 -3.54
C TYR A 231 5.59 -18.04 -4.33
N LEU A 232 6.70 -18.52 -4.89
CA LEU A 232 6.74 -19.82 -5.56
C LEU A 232 6.49 -20.96 -4.57
N GLU A 233 7.13 -20.92 -3.42
CA GLU A 233 7.01 -21.96 -2.39
C GLU A 233 5.60 -22.01 -1.77
N LYS A 234 5.00 -20.85 -1.50
CA LYS A 234 3.70 -20.78 -0.81
C LYS A 234 2.49 -20.89 -1.74
N PHE A 235 2.53 -20.17 -2.87
CA PHE A 235 1.38 -20.03 -3.76
C PHE A 235 1.57 -20.69 -5.14
N GLY A 236 2.76 -21.19 -5.46
CA GLY A 236 3.08 -21.74 -6.78
C GLY A 236 3.16 -20.69 -7.89
N PHE A 237 3.25 -19.39 -7.56
CA PHE A 237 3.42 -18.33 -8.54
C PHE A 237 4.86 -18.37 -9.09
N PRO A 238 5.04 -18.46 -10.41
CA PRO A 238 6.37 -18.48 -11.01
C PRO A 238 7.08 -17.12 -10.89
N HIS A 239 6.31 -16.05 -10.72
CA HIS A 239 6.80 -14.68 -10.57
C HIS A 239 5.98 -13.97 -9.48
N PRO A 240 6.61 -13.21 -8.55
CA PRO A 240 5.88 -12.53 -7.50
C PRO A 240 5.07 -11.36 -8.07
N PRO A 241 3.82 -11.18 -7.65
CA PRO A 241 3.07 -9.97 -7.92
C PRO A 241 3.55 -8.84 -7.00
N ILE A 242 3.58 -7.61 -7.52
CA ILE A 242 3.93 -6.41 -6.75
C ILE A 242 2.66 -5.63 -6.49
N HIS A 243 2.11 -5.83 -5.30
CA HIS A 243 0.78 -5.35 -4.97
C HIS A 243 0.74 -3.83 -4.75
N ASP A 244 1.54 -3.34 -3.81
CA ASP A 244 1.44 -1.99 -3.22
C ASP A 244 1.79 -0.88 -4.19
N ALA A 245 2.76 -1.13 -5.06
CA ALA A 245 3.16 -0.19 -6.09
C ALA A 245 2.02 0.14 -7.07
N CYS A 246 0.99 -0.72 -7.20
CA CYS A 246 -0.19 -0.44 -8.01
C CYS A 246 -0.97 0.79 -7.51
N ALA A 247 -1.08 0.96 -6.18
CA ALA A 247 -1.76 2.11 -5.57
C ALA A 247 -1.01 3.42 -5.85
N VAL A 248 0.32 3.39 -5.73
CA VAL A 248 1.16 4.54 -6.04
C VAL A 248 1.16 4.86 -7.54
N ALA A 249 1.26 3.85 -8.41
CA ALA A 249 1.22 4.04 -9.86
C ALA A 249 -0.08 4.71 -10.32
N TYR A 250 -1.23 4.32 -9.76
CA TYR A 250 -2.51 5.00 -10.00
C TYR A 250 -2.47 6.47 -9.56
N CYS A 251 -1.86 6.77 -8.42
CA CYS A 251 -1.73 8.15 -7.96
C CYS A 251 -0.84 8.99 -8.87
N ILE A 252 0.14 8.40 -9.54
CA ILE A 252 1.01 9.05 -10.53
C ILE A 252 0.26 9.32 -11.83
N ASP A 253 -0.39 8.28 -12.36
CA ASP A 253 -1.19 8.36 -13.59
C ASP A 253 -2.36 7.36 -13.53
N PRO A 254 -3.58 7.84 -13.30
CA PRO A 254 -4.76 6.97 -13.20
C PRO A 254 -5.02 6.09 -14.43
N SER A 255 -4.50 6.46 -15.60
CA SER A 255 -4.68 5.68 -16.82
C SER A 255 -3.87 4.38 -16.87
N VAL A 256 -3.06 4.10 -15.83
CA VAL A 256 -2.35 2.82 -15.69
C VAL A 256 -3.29 1.66 -15.35
N VAL A 257 -4.50 1.97 -14.85
CA VAL A 257 -5.52 0.96 -14.52
C VAL A 257 -6.88 1.30 -15.14
N GLU A 258 -7.65 0.26 -15.47
CA GLU A 258 -9.07 0.40 -15.77
C GLU A 258 -9.88 0.15 -14.48
N THR A 259 -10.73 1.10 -14.10
CA THR A 259 -11.58 1.00 -12.92
C THR A 259 -13.06 0.92 -13.26
N LYS A 260 -13.84 0.30 -12.38
CA LYS A 260 -15.31 0.31 -12.43
C LYS A 260 -15.86 0.76 -11.09
N ARG A 261 -16.81 1.69 -11.08
CA ARG A 261 -17.52 2.12 -9.88
C ARG A 261 -18.50 1.04 -9.44
N LEU A 262 -18.27 0.43 -8.27
CA LEU A 262 -19.04 -0.71 -7.77
C LEU A 262 -19.40 -0.53 -6.30
N ARG A 263 -20.40 -1.30 -5.83
CA ARG A 263 -20.64 -1.45 -4.40
C ARG A 263 -19.66 -2.48 -3.85
N VAL A 264 -18.96 -2.10 -2.78
CA VAL A 264 -18.07 -2.98 -2.02
C VAL A 264 -18.44 -2.89 -0.54
N ASP A 265 -18.67 -4.03 0.08
CA ASP A 265 -18.91 -4.17 1.52
C ASP A 265 -17.83 -5.08 2.12
N VAL A 266 -17.53 -4.91 3.41
CA VAL A 266 -16.56 -5.74 4.14
C VAL A 266 -17.30 -6.63 5.12
N GLU A 267 -17.07 -7.94 5.02
CA GLU A 267 -17.64 -8.95 5.92
C GLU A 267 -16.83 -9.03 7.23
N THR A 268 -17.50 -8.85 8.36
CA THR A 268 -16.87 -8.83 9.70
C THR A 268 -17.42 -9.87 10.68
N LYS A 269 -18.37 -10.72 10.24
CA LYS A 269 -19.10 -11.65 11.13
C LYS A 269 -19.05 -13.11 10.70
N GLY A 270 -18.92 -13.35 9.37
CA GLY A 270 -18.98 -14.69 8.82
C GLY A 270 -17.76 -15.52 9.20
N GLU A 271 -17.97 -16.74 9.70
CA GLU A 271 -16.88 -17.64 10.11
C GLU A 271 -15.91 -17.94 8.95
N LEU A 272 -16.43 -18.20 7.75
CA LEU A 272 -15.63 -18.55 6.56
C LEU A 272 -15.33 -17.33 5.66
N THR A 273 -16.00 -16.22 5.87
CA THR A 273 -15.97 -15.05 4.99
C THR A 273 -15.49 -13.78 5.71
N TYR A 274 -15.01 -13.88 6.95
CA TYR A 274 -14.41 -12.76 7.67
C TYR A 274 -13.29 -12.11 6.85
N GLY A 275 -13.33 -10.80 6.69
CA GLY A 275 -12.38 -10.03 5.89
C GLY A 275 -12.63 -10.08 4.38
N MET A 276 -13.71 -10.74 3.91
CA MET A 276 -14.08 -10.72 2.49
C MET A 276 -14.54 -9.33 2.07
N THR A 277 -14.05 -8.84 0.96
CA THR A 277 -14.61 -7.71 0.24
C THR A 277 -15.65 -8.20 -0.77
N LEU A 278 -16.93 -7.90 -0.47
CA LEU A 278 -18.06 -8.30 -1.32
C LEU A 278 -18.25 -7.25 -2.43
N VAL A 279 -17.70 -7.55 -3.61
CA VAL A 279 -17.79 -6.68 -4.78
C VAL A 279 -19.05 -7.02 -5.59
N ASP A 280 -20.02 -6.11 -5.63
CA ASP A 280 -21.26 -6.28 -6.38
C ASP A 280 -21.08 -5.94 -7.86
N LEU A 281 -20.55 -6.89 -8.63
CA LEU A 281 -20.26 -6.72 -10.06
C LEU A 281 -21.49 -6.46 -10.92
N TYR A 282 -22.64 -6.99 -10.52
CA TYR A 282 -23.88 -7.00 -11.30
C TYR A 282 -24.95 -6.08 -10.74
N GLY A 283 -24.69 -5.40 -9.62
CA GLY A 283 -25.67 -4.52 -8.97
C GLY A 283 -26.84 -5.26 -8.32
N VAL A 284 -26.64 -6.54 -7.93
CA VAL A 284 -27.74 -7.39 -7.40
C VAL A 284 -28.26 -6.90 -6.05
N THR A 285 -27.45 -6.12 -5.30
CA THR A 285 -27.87 -5.54 -4.02
C THR A 285 -28.78 -4.33 -4.20
N GLY A 286 -28.79 -3.70 -5.37
CA GLY A 286 -29.48 -2.43 -5.61
C GLY A 286 -28.93 -1.24 -4.81
N ARG A 287 -27.78 -1.40 -4.14
CA ARG A 287 -27.14 -0.34 -3.32
C ARG A 287 -26.24 0.55 -4.18
N GLU A 288 -26.15 1.83 -3.81
CA GLU A 288 -25.29 2.77 -4.51
C GLU A 288 -23.82 2.37 -4.47
N PRO A 289 -23.10 2.46 -5.60
CA PRO A 289 -21.66 2.21 -5.66
C PRO A 289 -20.88 3.18 -4.78
N ASN A 290 -19.90 2.65 -4.05
CA ASN A 290 -19.07 3.43 -3.11
C ASN A 290 -17.57 3.42 -3.44
N VAL A 291 -17.08 2.48 -4.27
CA VAL A 291 -15.66 2.26 -4.53
C VAL A 291 -15.38 2.19 -6.02
N ASN A 292 -14.29 2.81 -6.48
CA ASN A 292 -13.69 2.53 -7.78
C ASN A 292 -12.83 1.28 -7.65
N VAL A 293 -13.28 0.16 -8.22
CA VAL A 293 -12.56 -1.11 -8.19
C VAL A 293 -11.68 -1.21 -9.43
N ALA A 294 -10.37 -1.35 -9.23
CA ALA A 294 -9.41 -1.53 -10.31
C ALA A 294 -9.42 -2.99 -10.79
N LEU A 295 -9.55 -3.20 -12.09
CA LEU A 295 -9.76 -4.53 -12.68
C LEU A 295 -8.69 -4.94 -13.70
N LYS A 296 -8.05 -3.97 -14.37
CA LYS A 296 -7.06 -4.25 -15.40
C LYS A 296 -5.88 -3.30 -15.30
N LEU A 297 -4.68 -3.85 -15.40
CA LEU A 297 -3.41 -3.16 -15.33
C LEU A 297 -2.78 -3.01 -16.73
N ASP A 298 -2.32 -1.83 -17.06
CA ASP A 298 -1.36 -1.61 -18.13
C ASP A 298 0.06 -1.96 -17.60
N GLN A 299 0.45 -3.22 -17.79
CA GLN A 299 1.69 -3.75 -17.25
C GLN A 299 2.94 -3.05 -17.80
N GLU A 300 2.95 -2.71 -19.09
CA GLU A 300 4.08 -2.04 -19.72
C GLU A 300 4.29 -0.66 -19.11
N LYS A 301 3.22 0.12 -19.00
CA LYS A 301 3.23 1.45 -18.38
C LYS A 301 3.60 1.39 -16.90
N PHE A 302 3.10 0.40 -16.17
CA PHE A 302 3.40 0.19 -14.75
C PHE A 302 4.89 -0.04 -14.50
N TRP A 303 5.50 -0.97 -15.24
CA TRP A 303 6.92 -1.28 -15.07
C TRP A 303 7.85 -0.19 -15.59
N ASP A 304 7.43 0.55 -16.64
CA ASP A 304 8.16 1.74 -17.11
C ASP A 304 8.15 2.86 -16.06
N MET A 305 7.03 3.08 -15.35
CA MET A 305 6.97 4.02 -14.22
C MET A 305 7.95 3.66 -13.11
N ILE A 306 7.98 2.39 -12.68
CA ILE A 306 8.91 1.92 -11.65
C ILE A 306 10.35 2.16 -12.10
N LYS A 307 10.70 1.72 -13.32
CA LYS A 307 12.04 1.90 -13.87
C LYS A 307 12.47 3.38 -13.87
N ARG A 308 11.63 4.26 -14.43
CA ARG A 308 11.91 5.70 -14.48
C ARG A 308 12.07 6.33 -13.10
N SER A 309 11.27 5.91 -12.14
CA SER A 309 11.39 6.40 -10.76
C SER A 309 12.70 5.93 -10.13
N LEU A 310 13.12 4.68 -10.35
CA LEU A 310 14.41 4.19 -9.87
C LEU A 310 15.60 4.93 -10.53
N GLU A 311 15.48 5.33 -11.79
CA GLU A 311 16.50 6.14 -12.49
C GLU A 311 16.69 7.55 -11.87
N GLN A 312 15.70 8.07 -11.14
CA GLN A 312 15.79 9.38 -10.45
C GLN A 312 16.39 9.27 -9.03
N LEU A 313 16.49 8.05 -8.49
CA LEU A 313 17.09 7.81 -7.18
C LEU A 313 18.59 7.55 -7.32
N SER A 314 19.40 8.25 -6.52
CA SER A 314 20.89 8.20 -6.60
C SER A 314 21.48 7.06 -5.76
#